data_9bbb60f42eec1bca8c9c2545537cf670
#
_entry.id   9bbb60f42eec1bca8c9c2545537cf670
#
_cell.length_a   1.000
_cell.length_b   1.000
_cell.length_c   1.000
_cell.angle_alpha   90.00
_cell.angle_beta   90.00
_cell.angle_gamma   90.00
#
_symmetry.space_group_name_H-M   'P 1'
#
loop_
_entity.id
_entity.type
_entity.pdbx_description
1 polymer ?
#
loop_
_entity_poly.entity_id
_entity_poly.type
_entity_poly.pdbx_seq_one_letter_code
_entity_poly.pdbx_strand_id
1 'polypeptide(L)'
;MFHLKKHYFDGIDQQGNLFIIYDAALTIGGISIPYSSIITQLNGKNLEHRRLSRLKRSDAQIRHNKLNFNGSWLPLSHISPLTLYQRGRRRLIWHCHTAKADFELEFAQQTYRGLGYAETLEMNFAPWLLPISELRWGRFLSANHSIVWIEWLGETTLKKLIWNGELIKNFEINDNVLLIKEKQLSLYFRRPMIIKDEPLVKITERFKFLRFLIKKSFLQSRETKWKSEAELSVANQTESGFALYERVLWKK
;
A
#
# COMPACT_ATOMS: atom_id res chain seq x y z
N MET A 1 -12.45 5.84 -21.98
CA MET A 1 -11.99 4.62 -21.27
C MET A 1 -11.20 5.06 -20.04
N PHE A 2 -11.38 4.41 -18.89
CA PHE A 2 -10.60 4.64 -17.67
C PHE A 2 -9.66 3.45 -17.42
N HIS A 3 -8.39 3.72 -17.12
CA HIS A 3 -7.44 2.69 -16.73
C HIS A 3 -6.45 3.27 -15.71
N LEU A 4 -6.26 2.58 -14.59
CA LEU A 4 -5.27 2.91 -13.57
C LEU A 4 -4.35 1.71 -13.39
N LYS A 5 -3.05 1.95 -13.52
CA LYS A 5 -2.02 1.01 -13.09
C LYS A 5 -1.12 1.69 -12.07
N LYS A 6 -1.14 1.17 -10.85
CA LYS A 6 -0.38 1.71 -9.70
C LYS A 6 0.60 0.66 -9.21
N HIS A 7 1.86 1.01 -9.15
CA HIS A 7 2.89 0.25 -8.45
C HIS A 7 3.15 0.92 -7.12
N TYR A 8 3.30 0.12 -6.11
CA TYR A 8 3.55 0.50 -4.74
C TYR A 8 4.77 -0.25 -4.23
N PHE A 9 5.64 0.47 -3.56
CA PHE A 9 6.80 -0.07 -2.87
C PHE A 9 6.88 0.57 -1.50
N ASP A 10 7.21 -0.19 -0.48
CA ASP A 10 7.58 0.35 0.81
C ASP A 10 8.80 -0.36 1.40
N GLY A 11 9.42 0.28 2.37
CA GLY A 11 10.50 -0.28 3.14
C GLY A 11 10.62 0.41 4.49
N ILE A 12 10.96 -0.36 5.53
CA ILE A 12 11.25 0.14 6.87
C ILE A 12 12.59 -0.44 7.28
N ASP A 13 13.52 0.44 7.68
CA ASP A 13 14.81 0.02 8.19
C ASP A 13 14.75 -0.37 9.68
N GLN A 14 15.88 -0.85 10.21
CA GLN A 14 15.97 -1.28 11.61
C GLN A 14 15.77 -0.14 12.61
N GLN A 15 16.02 1.12 12.22
CA GLN A 15 15.78 2.31 13.03
C GLN A 15 14.32 2.80 12.94
N GLY A 16 13.50 2.13 12.13
CA GLY A 16 12.10 2.51 11.91
C GLY A 16 11.92 3.66 10.91
N ASN A 17 12.94 4.03 10.13
CA ASN A 17 12.76 4.97 9.02
C ASN A 17 11.92 4.31 7.94
N LEU A 18 10.89 5.03 7.48
CA LEU A 18 9.91 4.54 6.52
C LEU A 18 10.05 5.24 5.18
N PHE A 19 9.90 4.45 4.12
CA PHE A 19 9.78 4.91 2.74
C PHE A 19 8.56 4.28 2.09
N ILE A 20 7.70 5.08 1.45
CA ILE A 20 6.59 4.62 0.62
C ILE A 20 6.75 5.28 -0.75
N ILE A 21 6.80 4.48 -1.81
CA ILE A 21 7.02 4.95 -3.17
C ILE A 21 5.86 4.51 -4.05
N TYR A 22 5.31 5.45 -4.80
CA TYR A 22 4.27 5.21 -5.79
C TYR A 22 4.77 5.50 -7.20
N ASP A 23 4.38 4.65 -8.14
CA ASP A 23 4.48 4.89 -9.57
C ASP A 23 3.14 4.53 -10.22
N ALA A 24 2.41 5.50 -10.72
CA ALA A 24 1.10 5.28 -11.28
C ALA A 24 0.96 5.88 -12.68
N ALA A 25 0.14 5.25 -13.51
CA ALA A 25 -0.37 5.80 -14.75
C ALA A 25 -1.90 5.78 -14.71
N LEU A 26 -2.50 6.95 -14.81
CA LEU A 26 -3.93 7.13 -14.93
C LEU A 26 -4.27 7.49 -16.36
N THR A 27 -5.05 6.66 -17.06
CA THR A 27 -5.54 6.95 -18.40
C THR A 27 -7.03 7.26 -18.35
N ILE A 28 -7.42 8.43 -18.87
CA ILE A 28 -8.82 8.87 -18.98
C ILE A 28 -9.01 9.45 -20.39
N GLY A 29 -10.00 8.95 -21.15
CA GLY A 29 -10.33 9.46 -22.49
C GLY A 29 -9.17 9.38 -23.48
N GLY A 30 -8.22 8.44 -23.32
CA GLY A 30 -7.05 8.31 -24.19
C GLY A 30 -5.82 9.09 -23.71
N ILE A 31 -5.96 10.00 -22.73
CA ILE A 31 -4.84 10.76 -22.15
C ILE A 31 -4.27 9.96 -20.97
N SER A 32 -2.96 9.68 -21.00
CA SER A 32 -2.25 9.01 -19.92
C SER A 32 -1.44 10.01 -19.09
N ILE A 33 -1.71 10.03 -17.80
CA ILE A 33 -1.10 10.94 -16.83
C ILE A 33 -0.18 10.12 -15.92
N PRO A 34 1.12 10.29 -16.02
CA PRO A 34 2.07 9.66 -15.13
C PRO A 34 2.07 10.37 -13.77
N TYR A 35 2.26 9.60 -12.71
CA TYR A 35 2.39 10.11 -11.35
C TYR A 35 3.41 9.29 -10.58
N SER A 36 4.28 9.95 -9.85
CA SER A 36 5.16 9.30 -8.88
C SER A 36 5.23 10.12 -7.60
N SER A 37 5.42 9.45 -6.49
CA SER A 37 5.70 10.11 -5.21
C SER A 37 6.58 9.23 -4.33
N ILE A 38 7.27 9.90 -3.40
CA ILE A 38 7.94 9.29 -2.26
C ILE A 38 7.42 9.96 -0.99
N ILE A 39 6.95 9.15 -0.05
CA ILE A 39 6.62 9.55 1.32
C ILE A 39 7.72 8.98 2.20
N THR A 40 8.30 9.80 3.06
CA THR A 40 9.31 9.38 4.01
C THR A 40 8.89 9.74 5.43
N GLN A 41 9.24 8.89 6.39
CA GLN A 41 9.26 9.25 7.80
C GLN A 41 10.68 8.99 8.31
N LEU A 42 11.44 10.06 8.47
CA LEU A 42 12.82 10.04 8.94
C LEU A 42 12.92 10.79 10.26
N ASN A 43 13.46 10.14 11.30
CA ASN A 43 13.57 10.75 12.63
C ASN A 43 12.23 11.34 13.12
N GLY A 44 11.11 10.64 12.87
CA GLY A 44 9.76 11.06 13.26
C GLY A 44 9.14 12.18 12.41
N LYS A 45 9.83 12.70 11.38
CA LYS A 45 9.31 13.74 10.49
C LYS A 45 8.79 13.12 9.19
N ASN A 46 7.55 13.47 8.83
CA ASN A 46 6.92 13.03 7.58
C ASN A 46 7.16 14.08 6.48
N LEU A 47 7.60 13.60 5.31
CA LEU A 47 7.74 14.41 4.09
C LEU A 47 7.15 13.66 2.90
N GLU A 48 6.53 14.38 1.97
CA GLU A 48 6.03 13.82 0.71
C GLU A 48 6.48 14.67 -0.48
N HIS A 49 7.11 14.03 -1.44
CA HIS A 49 7.50 14.63 -2.72
C HIS A 49 6.73 13.97 -3.86
N ARG A 50 6.12 14.77 -4.73
CA ARG A 50 5.26 14.32 -5.85
C ARG A 50 5.77 14.86 -7.17
N ARG A 51 5.67 14.05 -8.26
CA ARG A 51 6.04 14.42 -9.65
C ARG A 51 5.07 13.84 -10.68
N LEU A 52 4.90 14.54 -11.80
CA LEU A 52 4.26 14.01 -13.01
C LEU A 52 5.31 13.33 -13.89
N SER A 53 5.78 12.18 -13.48
CA SER A 53 6.76 11.39 -14.21
C SER A 53 6.69 9.94 -13.75
N ARG A 54 7.25 9.05 -14.53
CA ARG A 54 7.35 7.63 -14.19
C ARG A 54 8.69 7.33 -13.53
N LEU A 55 8.69 6.28 -12.71
CA LEU A 55 9.93 5.64 -12.29
C LEU A 55 10.59 4.93 -13.48
N LYS A 56 11.91 4.88 -13.49
CA LYS A 56 12.64 3.87 -14.25
C LYS A 56 12.67 2.60 -13.41
N ARG A 57 12.21 1.50 -14.00
CA ARG A 57 12.13 0.20 -13.34
C ARG A 57 12.80 -0.87 -14.19
N SER A 58 13.55 -1.73 -13.56
CA SER A 58 13.96 -3.05 -14.02
C SER A 58 13.57 -4.04 -12.92
N ASP A 59 13.65 -5.33 -13.12
CA ASP A 59 13.12 -6.40 -12.24
C ASP A 59 12.94 -6.04 -10.75
N ALA A 60 14.03 -5.95 -10.01
CA ALA A 60 14.02 -5.62 -8.58
C ALA A 60 14.44 -4.17 -8.27
N GLN A 61 14.80 -3.36 -9.29
CA GLN A 61 15.33 -2.01 -9.11
C GLN A 61 14.36 -0.94 -9.56
N ILE A 62 14.33 0.15 -8.81
CA ILE A 62 13.59 1.37 -9.15
C ILE A 62 14.47 2.60 -8.98
N ARG A 63 14.35 3.55 -9.89
CA ARG A 63 15.11 4.80 -9.86
C ARG A 63 14.24 5.98 -10.28
N HIS A 64 14.43 7.12 -9.63
CA HIS A 64 13.78 8.36 -10.01
C HIS A 64 14.72 9.56 -9.88
N ASN A 65 15.19 10.10 -11.02
CA ASN A 65 16.19 11.18 -11.02
C ASN A 65 15.68 12.47 -10.35
N LYS A 66 14.40 12.89 -10.63
CA LYS A 66 13.85 14.14 -10.06
C LYS A 66 13.44 14.02 -8.59
N LEU A 67 13.27 12.83 -8.06
CA LEU A 67 13.03 12.56 -6.63
C LEU A 67 14.31 12.11 -5.93
N ASN A 68 15.40 11.98 -6.70
CA ASN A 68 16.74 11.67 -6.25
C ASN A 68 16.82 10.43 -5.35
N PHE A 69 16.33 9.31 -5.86
CA PHE A 69 16.46 8.01 -5.20
C PHE A 69 16.78 6.89 -6.20
N ASN A 70 17.44 5.88 -5.68
CA ASN A 70 17.71 4.61 -6.33
C ASN A 70 17.51 3.50 -5.31
N GLY A 71 16.76 2.45 -5.64
CA GLY A 71 16.47 1.39 -4.67
C GLY A 71 16.24 0.05 -5.32
N SER A 72 16.39 -0.99 -4.50
CA SER A 72 16.13 -2.38 -4.88
C SER A 72 15.26 -3.08 -3.85
N TRP A 73 14.39 -3.96 -4.32
CA TRP A 73 13.54 -4.85 -3.53
C TRP A 73 13.81 -6.28 -3.99
N LEU A 74 14.70 -6.99 -3.30
CA LEU A 74 15.03 -8.38 -3.59
C LEU A 74 13.94 -9.28 -2.99
N PRO A 75 13.10 -9.95 -3.82
CA PRO A 75 11.97 -10.70 -3.33
C PRO A 75 12.39 -11.91 -2.49
N LEU A 76 11.85 -12.03 -1.29
CA LEU A 76 11.94 -13.21 -0.41
C LEU A 76 10.66 -14.06 -0.51
N SER A 77 9.53 -13.44 -0.89
CA SER A 77 8.28 -14.14 -1.14
C SER A 77 7.42 -13.38 -2.15
N HIS A 78 6.55 -14.10 -2.86
CA HIS A 78 5.60 -13.54 -3.81
C HIS A 78 4.22 -14.17 -3.61
N ILE A 79 3.19 -13.52 -4.15
CA ILE A 79 1.80 -13.98 -4.12
C ILE A 79 1.26 -13.92 -5.53
N SER A 80 0.56 -14.97 -5.95
CA SER A 80 -0.12 -15.00 -7.26
C SER A 80 -1.14 -13.86 -7.37
N PRO A 81 -1.35 -13.30 -8.57
CA PRO A 81 -2.34 -12.25 -8.78
C PRO A 81 -3.73 -12.65 -8.33
N LEU A 82 -4.43 -11.75 -7.64
CA LEU A 82 -5.80 -11.92 -7.19
C LEU A 82 -6.73 -10.92 -7.88
N THR A 83 -7.84 -11.43 -8.43
CA THR A 83 -8.94 -10.57 -8.86
C THR A 83 -9.75 -10.18 -7.62
N LEU A 84 -9.64 -8.90 -7.22
CA LEU A 84 -10.37 -8.37 -6.06
C LEU A 84 -11.82 -8.01 -6.40
N TYR A 85 -12.05 -7.56 -7.65
CA TYR A 85 -13.40 -7.21 -8.12
C TYR A 85 -13.55 -7.53 -9.60
N GLN A 86 -14.71 -8.11 -9.95
CA GLN A 86 -15.12 -8.31 -11.33
C GLN A 86 -16.64 -8.17 -11.45
N ARG A 87 -17.07 -7.31 -12.37
CA ARG A 87 -18.47 -7.17 -12.76
C ARG A 87 -18.55 -6.82 -14.25
N GLY A 88 -18.96 -7.77 -15.07
CA GLY A 88 -18.90 -7.65 -16.52
C GLY A 88 -17.45 -7.41 -16.98
N ARG A 89 -17.23 -6.30 -17.70
CA ARG A 89 -15.88 -5.93 -18.18
C ARG A 89 -15.04 -5.16 -17.14
N ARG A 90 -15.60 -4.77 -16.00
CA ARG A 90 -14.89 -4.05 -14.94
C ARG A 90 -14.08 -5.03 -14.12
N ARG A 91 -12.78 -4.75 -13.99
CA ARG A 91 -11.84 -5.62 -13.25
C ARG A 91 -10.92 -4.76 -12.40
N LEU A 92 -10.68 -5.24 -11.18
CA LEU A 92 -9.62 -4.78 -10.29
C LEU A 92 -8.76 -5.99 -9.93
N ILE A 93 -7.50 -5.93 -10.35
CA ILE A 93 -6.50 -6.97 -10.12
C ILE A 93 -5.46 -6.42 -9.16
N TRP A 94 -5.13 -7.18 -8.15
CA TRP A 94 -4.04 -6.92 -7.23
C TRP A 94 -2.98 -8.01 -7.40
N HIS A 95 -1.75 -7.59 -7.56
CA HIS A 95 -0.61 -8.46 -7.70
C HIS A 95 0.46 -8.07 -6.68
N CYS A 96 0.55 -8.82 -5.59
CA CYS A 96 1.61 -8.69 -4.60
C CYS A 96 2.81 -9.53 -5.07
N HIS A 97 3.58 -8.97 -6.00
CA HIS A 97 4.74 -9.68 -6.56
C HIS A 97 5.90 -9.79 -5.58
N THR A 98 5.85 -9.06 -4.46
CA THR A 98 6.87 -9.08 -3.42
C THR A 98 6.23 -8.86 -2.06
N ALA A 99 5.73 -9.94 -1.46
CA ALA A 99 5.07 -9.88 -0.15
C ALA A 99 6.06 -9.62 1.00
N LYS A 100 7.33 -9.94 0.78
CA LYS A 100 8.48 -9.62 1.65
C LYS A 100 9.72 -9.50 0.78
N ALA A 101 10.54 -8.50 1.04
CA ALA A 101 11.81 -8.26 0.35
C ALA A 101 12.88 -7.80 1.34
N ASP A 102 14.12 -8.08 1.02
CA ASP A 102 15.23 -7.24 1.45
C ASP A 102 15.23 -5.98 0.58
N PHE A 103 15.07 -4.80 1.20
CA PHE A 103 15.16 -3.56 0.48
C PHE A 103 16.44 -2.81 0.79
N GLU A 104 16.96 -2.14 -0.23
CA GLU A 104 18.01 -1.15 -0.12
C GLU A 104 17.59 0.10 -0.89
N LEU A 105 17.72 1.27 -0.27
CA LEU A 105 17.35 2.54 -0.86
C LEU A 105 18.43 3.59 -0.59
N GLU A 106 18.98 4.15 -1.67
CA GLU A 106 19.76 5.38 -1.64
C GLU A 106 18.82 6.57 -1.74
N PHE A 107 18.78 7.40 -0.71
CA PHE A 107 17.98 8.62 -0.65
C PHE A 107 18.73 9.68 0.17
N ALA A 108 18.75 10.94 -0.33
CA ALA A 108 19.41 12.06 0.34
C ALA A 108 20.87 11.77 0.77
N GLN A 109 21.65 11.08 -0.11
CA GLN A 109 23.05 10.68 0.11
C GLN A 109 23.25 9.66 1.26
N GLN A 110 22.21 8.98 1.67
CA GLN A 110 22.26 7.92 2.66
C GLN A 110 21.67 6.63 2.08
N THR A 111 22.15 5.50 2.58
CA THR A 111 21.65 4.18 2.22
C THR A 111 20.87 3.60 3.40
N TYR A 112 19.64 3.19 3.11
CA TYR A 112 18.72 2.56 4.06
C TYR A 112 18.51 1.11 3.68
N ARG A 113 18.52 0.20 4.67
CA ARG A 113 18.36 -1.24 4.48
C ARG A 113 17.40 -1.81 5.50
N GLY A 114 16.56 -2.75 5.08
CA GLY A 114 15.59 -3.39 5.96
C GLY A 114 14.61 -4.28 5.21
N LEU A 115 13.40 -4.42 5.73
CA LEU A 115 12.35 -5.21 5.11
C LEU A 115 11.40 -4.33 4.33
N GLY A 116 11.05 -4.78 3.13
CA GLY A 116 10.19 -4.08 2.19
C GLY A 116 9.10 -4.95 1.59
N TYR A 117 8.21 -4.28 0.87
CA TYR A 117 7.04 -4.85 0.21
C TYR A 117 6.83 -4.18 -1.14
N ALA A 118 6.30 -4.92 -2.12
CA ALA A 118 5.93 -4.32 -3.39
C ALA A 118 4.72 -5.01 -4.04
N GLU A 119 3.82 -4.18 -4.61
CA GLU A 119 2.61 -4.64 -5.28
C GLU A 119 2.30 -3.82 -6.54
N THR A 120 1.41 -4.36 -7.35
CA THR A 120 0.77 -3.66 -8.46
C THR A 120 -0.74 -3.77 -8.34
N LEU A 121 -1.43 -2.65 -8.45
CA LEU A 121 -2.87 -2.58 -8.57
C LEU A 121 -3.23 -2.12 -9.98
N GLU A 122 -4.10 -2.88 -10.66
CA GLU A 122 -4.57 -2.56 -12.00
C GLU A 122 -6.09 -2.54 -12.04
N MET A 123 -6.66 -1.44 -12.55
CA MET A 123 -8.10 -1.21 -12.61
C MET A 123 -8.49 -0.57 -13.94
N ASN A 124 -9.49 -1.13 -14.60
CA ASN A 124 -9.97 -0.64 -15.90
C ASN A 124 -11.29 0.14 -15.82
N PHE A 125 -11.68 0.59 -14.62
CA PHE A 125 -12.87 1.42 -14.38
C PHE A 125 -12.59 2.43 -13.27
N ALA A 126 -13.41 3.47 -13.18
CA ALA A 126 -13.22 4.54 -12.21
C ALA A 126 -13.44 4.06 -10.75
N PRO A 127 -12.55 4.38 -9.79
CA PRO A 127 -12.60 3.87 -8.43
C PRO A 127 -13.89 4.22 -7.67
N TRP A 128 -14.55 5.35 -7.99
CA TRP A 128 -15.84 5.73 -7.39
C TRP A 128 -17.02 4.84 -7.82
N LEU A 129 -16.79 3.89 -8.73
CA LEU A 129 -17.76 2.87 -9.12
C LEU A 129 -17.61 1.56 -8.32
N LEU A 130 -16.61 1.48 -7.44
CA LEU A 130 -16.52 0.37 -6.48
C LEU A 130 -17.68 0.48 -5.47
N PRO A 131 -18.40 -0.62 -5.23
CA PRO A 131 -19.54 -0.63 -4.29
C PRO A 131 -19.09 -0.80 -2.84
N ILE A 132 -18.14 0.02 -2.41
CA ILE A 132 -17.56 0.00 -1.06
C ILE A 132 -17.75 1.33 -0.34
N SER A 133 -17.75 1.33 0.97
CA SER A 133 -17.76 2.50 1.84
C SER A 133 -16.44 2.66 2.60
N GLU A 134 -15.72 1.56 2.83
CA GLU A 134 -14.46 1.56 3.52
C GLU A 134 -13.53 0.51 2.91
N LEU A 135 -12.25 0.87 2.78
CA LEU A 135 -11.14 -0.02 2.47
C LEU A 135 -10.18 0.01 3.66
N ARG A 136 -9.77 -1.17 4.11
CA ARG A 136 -8.62 -1.38 4.99
C ARG A 136 -7.60 -2.23 4.26
N TRP A 137 -6.40 -1.76 4.20
CA TRP A 137 -5.25 -2.48 3.66
C TRP A 137 -4.11 -2.40 4.63
N GLY A 138 -3.28 -3.43 4.67
CA GLY A 138 -2.05 -3.35 5.43
C GLY A 138 -1.17 -4.57 5.26
N ARG A 139 0.04 -4.41 5.78
CA ARG A 139 1.03 -5.47 5.85
C ARG A 139 1.80 -5.41 7.17
N PHE A 140 2.28 -6.55 7.63
CA PHE A 140 3.26 -6.70 8.71
C PHE A 140 4.44 -7.50 8.19
N LEU A 141 5.66 -7.04 8.53
CA LEU A 141 6.91 -7.74 8.20
C LEU A 141 7.79 -7.83 9.44
N SER A 142 8.35 -9.02 9.63
CA SER A 142 9.36 -9.34 10.62
C SER A 142 10.42 -10.25 10.02
N ALA A 143 11.40 -10.67 10.77
CA ALA A 143 12.47 -11.55 10.27
C ALA A 143 11.92 -12.84 9.65
N ASN A 144 10.92 -13.47 10.28
CA ASN A 144 10.40 -14.78 9.86
C ASN A 144 9.00 -14.74 9.26
N HIS A 145 8.26 -13.61 9.40
CA HIS A 145 6.86 -13.54 9.01
C HIS A 145 6.54 -12.39 8.07
N SER A 146 5.60 -12.66 7.17
CA SER A 146 4.90 -11.67 6.35
C SER A 146 3.39 -11.88 6.45
N ILE A 147 2.64 -10.82 6.76
CA ILE A 147 1.19 -10.82 6.75
C ILE A 147 0.73 -9.65 5.89
N VAL A 148 -0.17 -9.90 4.93
CA VAL A 148 -0.82 -8.87 4.10
C VAL A 148 -2.31 -9.06 4.18
N TRP A 149 -3.06 -7.98 4.42
CA TRP A 149 -4.52 -8.04 4.49
C TRP A 149 -5.19 -6.97 3.65
N ILE A 150 -6.36 -7.30 3.14
CA ILE A 150 -7.29 -6.40 2.46
C ILE A 150 -8.69 -6.69 2.97
N GLU A 151 -9.37 -5.67 3.46
CA GLU A 151 -10.78 -5.74 3.86
C GLU A 151 -11.56 -4.61 3.21
N TRP A 152 -12.70 -4.93 2.61
CA TRP A 152 -13.66 -3.99 2.07
C TRP A 152 -14.97 -4.11 2.83
N LEU A 153 -15.55 -2.97 3.15
CA LEU A 153 -16.87 -2.85 3.75
C LEU A 153 -17.78 -2.04 2.82
N GLY A 154 -19.07 -2.38 2.78
CA GLY A 154 -20.06 -1.68 1.95
C GLY A 154 -21.06 -2.65 1.32
N GLU A 155 -21.60 -2.30 0.16
CA GLU A 155 -22.52 -3.18 -0.59
C GLU A 155 -21.84 -4.48 -1.05
N THR A 156 -20.55 -4.41 -1.32
CA THR A 156 -19.70 -5.58 -1.58
C THR A 156 -18.65 -5.65 -0.48
N THR A 157 -18.56 -6.81 0.14
CA THR A 157 -17.54 -7.12 1.14
C THR A 157 -16.45 -7.99 0.53
N LEU A 158 -15.22 -7.70 0.89
CA LEU A 158 -14.06 -8.52 0.56
C LEU A 158 -13.20 -8.66 1.81
N LYS A 159 -12.72 -9.87 2.06
CA LYS A 159 -11.81 -10.14 3.15
C LYS A 159 -10.75 -11.12 2.69
N LYS A 160 -9.51 -10.68 2.63
CA LYS A 160 -8.36 -11.47 2.20
C LYS A 160 -7.20 -11.23 3.15
N LEU A 161 -6.59 -12.28 3.62
CA LEU A 161 -5.36 -12.25 4.38
C LEU A 161 -4.42 -13.30 3.84
N ILE A 162 -3.14 -12.95 3.72
CA ILE A 162 -2.09 -13.84 3.29
C ILE A 162 -1.00 -13.81 4.36
N TRP A 163 -0.69 -14.97 4.93
CA TRP A 163 0.36 -15.19 5.91
C TRP A 163 1.42 -16.10 5.32
N ASN A 164 2.65 -15.62 5.17
CA ASN A 164 3.78 -16.34 4.59
C ASN A 164 3.45 -17.03 3.24
N GLY A 165 2.65 -16.33 2.38
CA GLY A 165 2.19 -16.84 1.09
C GLY A 165 0.92 -17.69 1.14
N GLU A 166 0.46 -18.13 2.32
CA GLU A 166 -0.78 -18.90 2.51
C GLU A 166 -2.00 -17.98 2.62
N LEU A 167 -3.05 -18.25 1.83
CA LEU A 167 -4.32 -17.52 1.92
C LEU A 167 -5.13 -18.01 3.13
N ILE A 168 -5.40 -17.12 4.06
CA ILE A 168 -6.21 -17.36 5.26
C ILE A 168 -7.64 -16.87 5.03
N LYS A 169 -8.61 -17.73 5.29
CA LYS A 169 -10.03 -17.43 5.04
C LYS A 169 -10.68 -16.67 6.19
N ASN A 170 -10.36 -17.05 7.42
CA ASN A 170 -11.02 -16.54 8.62
C ASN A 170 -10.03 -15.74 9.46
N PHE A 171 -10.25 -14.44 9.58
CA PHE A 171 -9.50 -13.57 10.48
C PHE A 171 -10.40 -12.44 10.96
N GLU A 172 -10.04 -11.85 12.07
CA GLU A 172 -10.68 -10.65 12.62
C GLU A 172 -9.64 -9.53 12.66
N ILE A 173 -10.04 -8.32 12.35
CA ILE A 173 -9.17 -7.15 12.43
C ILE A 173 -9.92 -5.95 12.98
N ASN A 174 -9.27 -5.23 13.88
CA ASN A 174 -9.68 -3.92 14.36
C ASN A 174 -8.46 -2.98 14.44
N ASP A 175 -8.64 -1.80 15.02
CA ASP A 175 -7.58 -0.78 15.08
C ASP A 175 -6.37 -1.20 15.95
N ASN A 176 -6.50 -2.21 16.80
CA ASN A 176 -5.47 -2.62 17.78
C ASN A 176 -4.87 -4.00 17.49
N VAL A 177 -5.63 -4.89 16.85
CA VAL A 177 -5.22 -6.30 16.70
C VAL A 177 -5.81 -6.94 15.46
N LEU A 178 -5.02 -7.86 14.88
CA LEU A 178 -5.45 -8.82 13.87
C LEU A 178 -5.32 -10.23 14.49
N LEU A 179 -6.39 -11.03 14.36
CA LEU A 179 -6.49 -12.36 14.95
C LEU A 179 -6.78 -13.42 13.89
N ILE A 180 -6.05 -14.54 13.94
CA ILE A 180 -6.33 -15.76 13.18
C ILE A 180 -6.47 -16.90 14.18
N LYS A 181 -7.72 -17.14 14.63
CA LYS A 181 -8.00 -18.11 15.71
C LYS A 181 -7.54 -19.52 15.37
N GLU A 182 -7.76 -19.97 14.14
CA GLU A 182 -7.37 -21.32 13.65
C GLU A 182 -5.86 -21.58 13.72
N LYS A 183 -5.06 -20.52 13.67
CA LYS A 183 -3.59 -20.58 13.71
C LYS A 183 -3.01 -20.14 15.06
N GLN A 184 -3.86 -19.84 16.05
CA GLN A 184 -3.45 -19.25 17.34
C GLN A 184 -2.52 -18.05 17.14
N LEU A 185 -2.84 -17.20 16.13
CA LEU A 185 -2.04 -16.06 15.76
C LEU A 185 -2.74 -14.77 16.19
N SER A 186 -1.97 -13.89 16.82
CA SER A 186 -2.39 -12.54 17.19
C SER A 186 -1.30 -11.54 16.80
N LEU A 187 -1.66 -10.53 16.02
CA LEU A 187 -0.78 -9.42 15.66
C LEU A 187 -1.30 -8.15 16.34
N TYR A 188 -0.56 -7.65 17.32
CA TYR A 188 -0.87 -6.43 18.06
C TYR A 188 -0.17 -5.21 17.47
N PHE A 189 -0.93 -4.16 17.19
CA PHE A 189 -0.39 -2.88 16.73
C PHE A 189 0.00 -2.03 17.94
N ARG A 190 1.30 -1.76 18.08
CA ARG A 190 1.87 -1.01 19.21
C ARG A 190 2.25 0.39 18.73
N ARG A 191 1.88 1.42 19.48
CA ARG A 191 2.28 2.81 19.21
C ARG A 191 2.07 3.25 17.75
N PRO A 192 0.83 3.20 17.21
CA PRO A 192 0.56 3.61 15.85
C PRO A 192 0.87 5.09 15.66
N MET A 193 1.68 5.41 14.64
CA MET A 193 2.03 6.77 14.24
C MET A 193 1.37 7.08 12.90
N ILE A 194 0.68 8.23 12.82
CA ILE A 194 0.06 8.68 11.58
C ILE A 194 1.17 9.17 10.62
N ILE A 195 1.21 8.54 9.45
CA ILE A 195 2.09 8.93 8.34
C ILE A 195 1.41 9.95 7.46
N LYS A 196 0.11 9.75 7.23
CA LYS A 196 -0.72 10.58 6.37
C LYS A 196 -2.17 10.52 6.85
N ASP A 197 -2.84 11.67 6.85
CA ASP A 197 -4.27 11.76 7.13
C ASP A 197 -4.86 12.94 6.37
N GLU A 198 -5.38 12.68 5.17
CA GLU A 198 -5.87 13.74 4.30
C GLU A 198 -6.97 13.28 3.34
N PRO A 199 -7.81 14.20 2.84
CA PRO A 199 -8.76 13.90 1.78
C PRO A 199 -8.04 13.68 0.45
N LEU A 200 -8.59 12.80 -0.39
CA LEU A 200 -8.01 12.46 -1.70
C LEU A 200 -7.92 13.67 -2.66
N VAL A 201 -8.69 14.73 -2.42
CA VAL A 201 -8.59 15.98 -3.20
C VAL A 201 -7.18 16.54 -3.21
N LYS A 202 -6.38 16.33 -2.16
CA LYS A 202 -4.98 16.79 -2.09
C LYS A 202 -4.08 16.17 -3.16
N ILE A 203 -4.41 14.97 -3.65
CA ILE A 203 -3.70 14.34 -4.78
C ILE A 203 -3.84 15.20 -6.05
N THR A 204 -4.98 15.88 -6.20
CA THR A 204 -5.30 16.70 -7.38
C THR A 204 -4.92 18.18 -7.22
N GLU A 205 -4.41 18.64 -6.09
CA GLU A 205 -4.08 20.06 -5.88
C GLU A 205 -3.06 20.60 -6.87
N ARG A 206 -2.08 19.80 -7.23
CA ARG A 206 -1.09 20.13 -8.29
C ARG A 206 -1.64 20.01 -9.70
N PHE A 207 -2.79 19.35 -9.89
CA PHE A 207 -3.37 19.01 -11.19
C PHE A 207 -4.85 19.37 -11.21
N LYS A 208 -5.14 20.65 -11.03
CA LYS A 208 -6.52 21.18 -10.90
C LYS A 208 -7.44 20.70 -12.03
N PHE A 209 -6.91 20.51 -13.24
CA PHE A 209 -7.68 20.00 -14.39
C PHE A 209 -8.21 18.55 -14.17
N LEU A 210 -7.54 17.73 -13.37
CA LEU A 210 -8.02 16.38 -13.03
C LEU A 210 -9.29 16.38 -12.19
N ARG A 211 -9.56 17.48 -11.48
CA ARG A 211 -10.78 17.62 -10.67
C ARG A 211 -12.06 17.52 -11.48
N PHE A 212 -12.02 17.96 -12.74
CA PHE A 212 -13.18 17.85 -13.64
C PHE A 212 -13.45 16.42 -14.12
N LEU A 213 -12.45 15.55 -14.08
CA LEU A 213 -12.52 14.17 -14.55
C LEU A 213 -12.85 13.18 -13.42
N ILE A 214 -12.79 13.62 -12.17
CA ILE A 214 -12.99 12.78 -10.99
C ILE A 214 -14.25 13.21 -10.26
N LYS A 215 -15.08 12.25 -9.86
CA LYS A 215 -16.32 12.52 -9.12
C LYS A 215 -16.01 13.32 -7.85
N LYS A 216 -16.71 14.46 -7.64
CA LYS A 216 -16.47 15.39 -6.54
C LYS A 216 -16.57 14.70 -5.15
N SER A 217 -17.56 13.84 -4.96
CA SER A 217 -17.72 13.10 -3.71
C SER A 217 -16.52 12.17 -3.43
N PHE A 218 -15.98 11.51 -4.46
CA PHE A 218 -14.80 10.66 -4.32
C PHE A 218 -13.56 11.45 -3.88
N LEU A 219 -13.40 12.68 -4.36
CA LEU A 219 -12.31 13.55 -3.92
C LEU A 219 -12.38 13.92 -2.43
N GLN A 220 -13.56 13.82 -1.81
CA GLN A 220 -13.78 14.02 -0.38
C GLN A 220 -13.53 12.77 0.46
N SER A 221 -13.28 11.62 -0.18
CA SER A 221 -12.84 10.41 0.52
C SER A 221 -11.57 10.69 1.30
N ARG A 222 -11.44 10.11 2.49
CA ARG A 222 -10.31 10.36 3.40
C ARG A 222 -9.43 9.13 3.47
N GLU A 223 -8.14 9.33 3.28
CA GLU A 223 -7.11 8.32 3.45
C GLU A 223 -6.33 8.61 4.72
N THR A 224 -6.23 7.62 5.60
CA THR A 224 -5.35 7.67 6.77
C THR A 224 -4.39 6.49 6.70
N LYS A 225 -3.09 6.76 6.87
CA LYS A 225 -2.03 5.74 6.90
C LYS A 225 -1.30 5.77 8.23
N TRP A 226 -0.99 4.60 8.74
CA TRP A 226 -0.23 4.43 9.97
C TRP A 226 0.98 3.53 9.74
N LYS A 227 2.06 3.85 10.47
CA LYS A 227 3.15 2.92 10.80
C LYS A 227 3.03 2.53 12.25
N SER A 228 3.22 1.28 12.58
CA SER A 228 3.21 0.78 13.95
C SER A 228 4.36 -0.18 14.16
N GLU A 229 5.03 -0.08 15.31
CA GLU A 229 5.68 -1.24 15.87
C GLU A 229 4.60 -2.28 16.09
N ALA A 230 4.88 -3.56 15.81
CA ALA A 230 3.88 -4.59 15.95
C ALA A 230 4.51 -5.87 16.51
N GLU A 231 3.71 -6.56 17.30
CA GLU A 231 4.10 -7.78 17.97
C GLU A 231 3.20 -8.93 17.49
N LEU A 232 3.84 -9.90 16.85
CA LEU A 232 3.19 -11.10 16.38
C LEU A 232 3.39 -12.22 17.41
N SER A 233 2.30 -12.81 17.87
CA SER A 233 2.31 -14.01 18.69
C SER A 233 1.75 -15.18 17.89
N VAL A 234 2.50 -16.27 17.78
CA VAL A 234 2.10 -17.51 17.11
C VAL A 234 2.51 -18.67 18.00
N ALA A 235 1.54 -19.51 18.44
CA ALA A 235 1.79 -20.71 19.23
C ALA A 235 2.78 -20.49 20.40
N ASN A 236 2.59 -19.40 21.17
CA ASN A 236 3.42 -18.97 22.31
C ASN A 236 4.83 -18.43 21.97
N GLN A 237 5.14 -18.23 20.70
CA GLN A 237 6.33 -17.50 20.28
C GLN A 237 5.95 -16.09 19.89
N THR A 238 6.77 -15.11 20.27
CA THR A 238 6.55 -13.70 19.98
C THR A 238 7.66 -13.16 19.11
N GLU A 239 7.30 -12.43 18.08
CA GLU A 239 8.24 -11.78 17.18
C GLU A 239 7.82 -10.32 16.92
N SER A 240 8.78 -9.41 17.00
CA SER A 240 8.57 -7.99 16.75
C SER A 240 8.85 -7.65 15.28
N GLY A 241 8.12 -6.66 14.78
CA GLY A 241 8.30 -6.15 13.42
C GLY A 241 7.56 -4.83 13.23
N PHE A 242 7.33 -4.46 11.98
CA PHE A 242 6.61 -3.24 11.64
C PHE A 242 5.38 -3.55 10.79
N ALA A 243 4.25 -2.96 11.20
CA ALA A 243 3.05 -2.89 10.38
C ALA A 243 2.95 -1.53 9.70
N LEU A 244 2.52 -1.55 8.44
CA LEU A 244 2.11 -0.39 7.68
C LEU A 244 0.71 -0.65 7.17
N TYR A 245 -0.23 0.23 7.50
CA TYR A 245 -1.63 0.01 7.14
C TYR A 245 -2.37 1.31 6.88
N GLU A 246 -3.46 1.20 6.14
CA GLU A 246 -4.28 2.33 5.75
C GLU A 246 -5.78 2.03 5.88
N ARG A 247 -6.53 3.08 6.07
CA ARG A 247 -7.99 3.10 5.96
C ARG A 247 -8.40 4.21 5.00
N VAL A 248 -9.23 3.86 4.03
CA VAL A 248 -9.85 4.83 3.14
C VAL A 248 -11.36 4.81 3.39
N LEU A 249 -11.89 5.94 3.83
CA LEU A 249 -13.33 6.16 3.95
C LEU A 249 -13.84 6.73 2.63
N TRP A 250 -14.66 5.95 1.94
CA TRP A 250 -15.20 6.27 0.61
C TRP A 250 -16.40 7.20 0.72
N LYS A 251 -16.37 8.30 -0.01
CA LYS A 251 -17.55 9.18 -0.20
C LYS A 251 -18.18 8.88 -1.56
N LYS A 252 -19.47 8.53 -1.56
CA LYS A 252 -20.26 8.25 -2.79
C LYS A 252 -20.93 9.49 -3.37
#